data_ee2c909176dd3fa4392fce144ec2bcad
#
_entry.id   ee2c909176dd3fa4392fce144ec2bcad
#
_cell.length_a   1.000
_cell.length_b   1.000
_cell.length_c   1.000
_cell.angle_alpha   90.00
_cell.angle_beta   90.00
_cell.angle_gamma   90.00
#
_symmetry.space_group_name_H-M   'P 1'
#
loop_
_entity.id
_entity.type
_entity.pdbx_description
1 polymer ?
#
loop_
_entity_poly.entity_id
_entity_poly.type
_entity_poly.pdbx_seq_one_letter_code
_entity_poly.pdbx_strand_id
1 'polypeptide(L)'
;IEDIELYVDQLTDPCDPDDPSAGLCADGVINQDDRRPINSPAPDWVLGHTSRMGWGAFDASFTLRAHLGNYVYNNVASNYGHYRALRYVDVPNNLHSSVLETGFESEQYFSDYYVEDASFLRMDNLTVGYTLDPFQSGQQVRIFGTVQNVFTMTEYRGVDPLAGIGGIDNNLYPRSRTFVAGANMTF
;
A
#
# COMPACT_ATOMS: atom_id res chain seq x y z
N ILE A 1 -27.83 10.13 -7.95
CA ILE A 1 -27.39 10.92 -6.76
C ILE A 1 -26.33 10.16 -5.99
N GLU A 2 -26.50 8.85 -5.79
CA GLU A 2 -25.51 8.00 -5.13
C GLU A 2 -24.17 8.00 -5.86
N ASP A 3 -24.18 8.22 -7.17
CA ASP A 3 -22.97 8.24 -7.99
C ASP A 3 -22.17 9.55 -7.86
N ILE A 4 -22.78 10.61 -7.34
CA ILE A 4 -22.12 11.91 -7.15
C ILE A 4 -21.00 11.82 -6.09
N GLU A 5 -21.13 10.96 -5.10
CA GLU A 5 -20.12 10.79 -4.07
C GLU A 5 -18.84 10.08 -4.57
N LEU A 6 -18.86 9.54 -5.77
CA LEU A 6 -17.81 8.70 -6.34
C LEU A 6 -16.89 9.41 -7.29
N TYR A 7 -17.46 10.34 -8.03
CA TYR A 7 -16.75 11.19 -8.95
C TYR A 7 -16.86 12.61 -8.45
N VAL A 8 -15.81 13.35 -8.61
CA VAL A 8 -15.86 14.79 -8.40
C VAL A 8 -16.19 15.40 -9.74
N ASP A 9 -17.28 16.15 -9.80
CA ASP A 9 -17.62 17.01 -10.93
C ASP A 9 -16.48 18.00 -11.14
N GLN A 10 -15.74 17.83 -12.22
CA GLN A 10 -14.52 18.57 -12.48
C GLN A 10 -14.83 19.90 -13.17
N LEU A 11 -13.89 20.82 -13.06
CA LEU A 11 -13.95 22.09 -13.80
C LEU A 11 -13.48 21.83 -15.24
N THR A 12 -14.29 21.13 -16.02
CA THR A 12 -13.97 20.71 -17.40
C THR A 12 -14.69 21.53 -18.45
N ASP A 13 -15.84 22.08 -18.10
CA ASP A 13 -16.69 22.82 -19.02
C ASP A 13 -16.53 24.34 -18.90
N PRO A 14 -16.67 25.10 -19.97
CA PRO A 14 -16.66 26.57 -19.87
C PRO A 14 -17.79 27.05 -18.96
N CYS A 15 -17.45 27.93 -18.00
CA CYS A 15 -18.46 28.55 -17.11
C CYS A 15 -19.53 29.31 -17.88
N ASP A 16 -19.14 29.90 -19.02
CA ASP A 16 -20.00 30.56 -19.98
C ASP A 16 -19.51 30.16 -21.38
N PRO A 17 -20.32 29.42 -22.18
CA PRO A 17 -19.95 29.00 -23.52
C PRO A 17 -19.66 30.20 -24.47
N ASP A 18 -20.21 31.35 -24.14
CA ASP A 18 -20.07 32.58 -24.96
C ASP A 18 -18.92 33.49 -24.48
N ASP A 19 -18.35 33.19 -23.29
CA ASP A 19 -17.19 33.92 -22.73
C ASP A 19 -16.05 32.98 -22.31
N PRO A 20 -15.08 32.70 -23.18
CA PRO A 20 -13.93 31.86 -22.89
C PRO A 20 -13.05 32.38 -21.72
N SER A 21 -13.22 33.62 -21.30
CA SER A 21 -12.48 34.21 -20.17
C SER A 21 -13.12 33.91 -18.82
N ALA A 22 -14.37 33.40 -18.81
CA ALA A 22 -15.08 33.05 -17.57
C ALA A 22 -14.48 31.87 -16.80
N GLY A 23 -13.53 31.13 -17.39
CA GLY A 23 -12.88 29.98 -16.79
C GLY A 23 -13.65 28.68 -17.00
N LEU A 24 -13.23 27.62 -16.29
CA LEU A 24 -13.87 26.32 -16.32
C LEU A 24 -14.69 26.10 -15.05
N CYS A 25 -15.87 25.54 -15.21
CA CYS A 25 -16.80 25.21 -14.15
C CYS A 25 -17.18 23.72 -14.17
N ALA A 26 -17.76 23.27 -13.07
CA ALA A 26 -18.50 22.05 -12.98
C ALA A 26 -19.88 22.24 -13.63
N ASP A 27 -20.27 21.31 -14.52
CA ASP A 27 -21.54 21.39 -15.25
C ASP A 27 -22.71 20.78 -14.45
N GLY A 28 -22.45 20.15 -13.31
CA GLY A 28 -23.42 19.46 -12.46
C GLY A 28 -23.77 18.05 -12.96
N VAL A 29 -23.05 17.52 -13.95
CA VAL A 29 -23.28 16.19 -14.52
C VAL A 29 -21.99 15.38 -14.52
N ILE A 30 -21.87 14.43 -13.61
CA ILE A 30 -20.70 13.55 -13.53
C ILE A 30 -20.74 12.53 -14.66
N ASN A 31 -19.74 12.58 -15.55
CA ASN A 31 -19.64 11.73 -16.73
C ASN A 31 -18.18 11.43 -17.13
N GLN A 32 -17.96 10.99 -18.37
CA GLN A 32 -16.63 10.65 -18.85
C GLN A 32 -15.71 11.86 -19.07
N ASP A 33 -16.26 13.03 -19.22
CA ASP A 33 -15.52 14.27 -19.45
C ASP A 33 -14.84 14.75 -18.14
N ASP A 34 -15.35 14.31 -16.98
CA ASP A 34 -14.74 14.56 -15.66
C ASP A 34 -13.48 13.72 -15.38
N ARG A 35 -13.13 12.82 -16.26
CA ARG A 35 -11.96 11.96 -16.07
C ARG A 35 -10.67 12.75 -16.26
N ARG A 36 -9.84 12.74 -15.24
CA ARG A 36 -8.50 13.33 -15.28
C ARG A 36 -7.47 12.42 -14.60
N PRO A 37 -6.19 12.52 -14.96
CA PRO A 37 -5.13 11.92 -14.15
C PRO A 37 -5.11 12.58 -12.78
N ILE A 38 -5.29 11.79 -11.71
CA ILE A 38 -5.38 12.33 -10.34
C ILE A 38 -4.02 12.22 -9.66
N ASN A 39 -3.47 11.02 -9.58
CA ASN A 39 -2.27 10.70 -8.83
C ASN A 39 -1.39 9.69 -9.57
N SER A 40 -0.15 9.52 -9.13
CA SER A 40 0.81 8.60 -9.73
C SER A 40 1.01 7.36 -8.83
N PRO A 41 1.06 6.15 -9.42
CA PRO A 41 1.49 4.96 -8.69
C PRO A 41 2.99 4.94 -8.40
N ALA A 42 3.78 5.74 -9.11
CA ALA A 42 5.21 5.87 -8.85
C ALA A 42 5.44 6.77 -7.62
N PRO A 43 6.30 6.34 -6.69
CA PRO A 43 6.62 7.18 -5.54
C PRO A 43 7.49 8.37 -5.95
N ASP A 44 7.27 9.52 -5.31
CA ASP A 44 8.14 10.70 -5.44
C ASP A 44 9.51 10.45 -4.82
N TRP A 45 9.54 9.69 -3.71
CA TRP A 45 10.76 9.36 -3.00
C TRP A 45 10.84 7.87 -2.67
N VAL A 46 12.00 7.29 -2.95
CA VAL A 46 12.36 5.94 -2.52
C VAL A 46 13.59 6.04 -1.63
N LEU A 47 13.43 5.67 -0.36
CA LEU A 47 14.50 5.72 0.63
C LEU A 47 14.84 4.31 1.11
N GLY A 48 16.12 4.03 1.23
CA GLY A 48 16.64 2.78 1.78
C GLY A 48 17.70 3.07 2.83
N HIS A 49 17.62 2.39 3.98
CA HIS A 49 18.60 2.52 5.06
C HIS A 49 18.94 1.15 5.63
N THR A 50 20.22 0.85 5.73
CA THR A 50 20.72 -0.35 6.40
C THR A 50 21.71 0.05 7.48
N SER A 51 21.45 -0.36 8.71
CA SER A 51 22.38 -0.22 9.83
C SER A 51 22.92 -1.55 10.28
N ARG A 52 24.18 -1.53 10.72
CA ARG A 52 24.84 -2.64 11.40
C ARG A 52 25.51 -2.12 12.66
N MET A 53 25.34 -2.82 13.75
CA MET A 53 25.86 -2.45 15.06
C MET A 53 26.53 -3.66 15.67
N GLY A 54 27.63 -3.43 16.38
CA GLY A 54 28.33 -4.46 17.17
C GLY A 54 28.64 -3.92 18.55
N TRP A 55 28.38 -4.71 19.57
CA TRP A 55 28.74 -4.41 20.96
C TRP A 55 29.20 -5.67 21.68
N GLY A 56 30.51 -5.77 21.85
CA GLY A 56 31.15 -6.99 22.42
C GLY A 56 30.85 -8.21 21.55
N ALA A 57 30.23 -9.22 22.13
CA ALA A 57 29.85 -10.44 21.44
C ALA A 57 28.50 -10.31 20.64
N PHE A 58 27.74 -9.24 20.83
CA PHE A 58 26.48 -9.02 20.16
C PHE A 58 26.66 -8.24 18.85
N ASP A 59 25.92 -8.64 17.84
CA ASP A 59 25.74 -7.87 16.62
C ASP A 59 24.25 -7.78 16.27
N ALA A 60 23.88 -6.67 15.65
CA ALA A 60 22.54 -6.47 15.12
C ALA A 60 22.61 -5.75 13.78
N SER A 61 21.69 -6.08 12.89
CA SER A 61 21.50 -5.36 11.63
C SER A 61 20.03 -5.27 11.28
N PHE A 62 19.63 -4.15 10.67
CA PHE A 62 18.29 -3.98 10.14
C PHE A 62 18.29 -3.18 8.84
N THR A 63 17.27 -3.40 8.03
CA THR A 63 17.04 -2.65 6.80
C THR A 63 15.65 -2.04 6.83
N LEU A 64 15.60 -0.74 6.60
CA LEU A 64 14.38 0.04 6.43
C LEU A 64 14.26 0.46 4.97
N ARG A 65 13.03 0.52 4.50
CA ARG A 65 12.68 1.06 3.19
C ARG A 65 11.42 1.90 3.32
N ALA A 66 11.40 3.05 2.66
CA ALA A 66 10.22 3.89 2.56
C ALA A 66 9.96 4.28 1.11
N HIS A 67 8.68 4.29 0.74
CA HIS A 67 8.17 4.92 -0.46
C HIS A 67 7.21 6.02 -0.02
N LEU A 68 7.32 7.18 -0.62
CA LEU A 68 6.53 8.35 -0.28
C LEU A 68 5.93 8.96 -1.54
N GLY A 69 4.67 9.34 -1.47
CA GLY A 69 3.96 10.01 -2.57
C GLY A 69 3.44 9.07 -3.64
N ASN A 70 3.41 7.75 -3.39
CA ASN A 70 2.79 6.80 -4.31
C ASN A 70 1.32 6.55 -3.94
N TYR A 71 0.49 6.38 -4.98
CA TYR A 71 -0.93 6.11 -4.84
C TYR A 71 -1.29 4.76 -5.44
N VAL A 72 -2.30 4.11 -4.86
CA VAL A 72 -2.78 2.81 -5.30
C VAL A 72 -4.29 2.84 -5.43
N TYR A 73 -4.79 2.33 -6.55
CA TYR A 73 -6.21 2.07 -6.73
C TYR A 73 -6.58 0.78 -6.01
N ASN A 74 -7.40 0.89 -4.97
CA ASN A 74 -7.88 -0.23 -4.18
C ASN A 74 -9.03 -0.94 -4.92
N ASN A 75 -8.66 -1.81 -5.87
CA ASN A 75 -9.63 -2.53 -6.70
C ASN A 75 -10.45 -3.56 -5.89
N VAL A 76 -9.92 -4.02 -4.77
CA VAL A 76 -10.67 -4.91 -3.87
C VAL A 76 -11.82 -4.16 -3.21
N ALA A 77 -11.55 -2.94 -2.71
CA ALA A 77 -12.59 -2.10 -2.15
C ALA A 77 -13.62 -1.69 -3.22
N SER A 78 -13.19 -1.38 -4.43
CA SER A 78 -14.07 -1.04 -5.56
C SER A 78 -15.00 -2.19 -5.92
N ASN A 79 -14.50 -3.42 -6.01
CA ASN A 79 -15.28 -4.59 -6.41
C ASN A 79 -16.24 -5.10 -5.33
N TYR A 80 -15.91 -4.88 -4.05
CA TYR A 80 -16.67 -5.43 -2.92
C TYR A 80 -17.27 -4.37 -1.99
N GLY A 81 -17.08 -3.09 -2.28
CA GLY A 81 -17.53 -1.95 -1.47
C GLY A 81 -18.94 -1.46 -1.77
N HIS A 82 -19.83 -2.31 -2.29
CA HIS A 82 -21.20 -1.95 -2.62
C HIS A 82 -22.16 -3.09 -2.29
N TYR A 83 -23.44 -2.79 -1.99
CA TYR A 83 -24.41 -3.78 -1.55
C TYR A 83 -24.75 -4.83 -2.60
N ARG A 84 -24.66 -4.51 -3.88
CA ARG A 84 -24.90 -5.47 -4.96
C ARG A 84 -23.90 -6.64 -4.94
N ALA A 85 -22.69 -6.44 -4.43
CA ALA A 85 -21.69 -7.50 -4.31
C ALA A 85 -22.10 -8.60 -3.31
N LEU A 86 -23.06 -8.34 -2.41
CA LEU A 86 -23.56 -9.34 -1.48
C LEU A 86 -24.21 -10.55 -2.17
N ARG A 87 -24.74 -10.36 -3.38
CA ARG A 87 -25.42 -11.39 -4.17
C ARG A 87 -24.76 -11.61 -5.52
N TYR A 88 -23.48 -11.89 -5.52
CA TYR A 88 -22.81 -12.22 -6.76
C TYR A 88 -23.11 -13.69 -7.14
N VAL A 89 -23.86 -13.86 -8.26
CA VAL A 89 -24.18 -15.20 -8.84
C VAL A 89 -24.79 -16.15 -7.81
N ASP A 90 -25.84 -15.76 -7.11
CA ASP A 90 -26.61 -16.56 -6.12
C ASP A 90 -25.79 -17.14 -4.94
N VAL A 91 -24.53 -16.73 -4.78
CA VAL A 91 -23.69 -17.10 -3.64
C VAL A 91 -23.52 -15.87 -2.73
N PRO A 92 -23.79 -15.99 -1.42
CA PRO A 92 -23.47 -14.94 -0.45
C PRO A 92 -21.97 -14.63 -0.48
N ASN A 93 -21.60 -13.38 -0.65
CA ASN A 93 -20.24 -12.93 -0.64
C ASN A 93 -20.00 -11.93 0.51
N ASN A 94 -18.74 -11.78 0.94
CA ASN A 94 -18.39 -10.76 1.90
C ASN A 94 -18.28 -9.39 1.21
N LEU A 95 -18.71 -8.37 1.94
CA LEU A 95 -18.54 -6.99 1.52
C LEU A 95 -17.24 -6.39 2.10
N HIS A 96 -16.66 -5.46 1.38
CA HIS A 96 -15.61 -4.63 1.93
C HIS A 96 -16.20 -3.61 2.92
N SER A 97 -15.47 -3.28 3.98
CA SER A 97 -15.96 -2.39 5.04
C SER A 97 -16.30 -0.98 4.55
N SER A 98 -15.76 -0.54 3.43
CA SER A 98 -16.07 0.76 2.82
C SER A 98 -17.56 0.97 2.53
N VAL A 99 -18.32 -0.12 2.33
CA VAL A 99 -19.78 -0.03 2.14
C VAL A 99 -20.47 0.65 3.32
N LEU A 100 -19.92 0.53 4.53
CA LEU A 100 -20.48 1.15 5.73
C LEU A 100 -20.24 2.67 5.78
N GLU A 101 -19.23 3.13 5.04
CA GLU A 101 -18.88 4.55 4.93
C GLU A 101 -19.66 5.21 3.79
N THR A 102 -19.76 4.51 2.66
CA THR A 102 -20.29 5.07 1.40
C THR A 102 -21.78 4.76 1.19
N GLY A 103 -22.25 3.61 1.66
CA GLY A 103 -23.63 3.16 1.39
C GLY A 103 -23.91 2.80 -0.08
N PHE A 104 -22.88 2.62 -0.89
CA PHE A 104 -23.05 2.38 -2.32
C PHE A 104 -23.87 1.14 -2.64
N GLU A 105 -24.83 1.31 -3.54
CA GLU A 105 -25.72 0.24 -3.98
C GLU A 105 -25.12 -0.58 -5.12
N SER A 106 -24.38 0.06 -6.02
CA SER A 106 -23.79 -0.53 -7.22
C SER A 106 -22.28 -0.32 -7.33
N GLU A 107 -21.66 -1.03 -8.27
CA GLU A 107 -20.21 -0.92 -8.55
C GLU A 107 -19.87 0.49 -9.03
N GLN A 108 -18.73 0.98 -8.52
CA GLN A 108 -18.22 2.31 -8.81
C GLN A 108 -16.80 2.20 -9.36
N TYR A 109 -16.71 1.76 -10.59
CA TYR A 109 -15.44 1.54 -11.26
C TYR A 109 -14.70 2.84 -11.56
N PHE A 110 -13.40 2.83 -11.25
CA PHE A 110 -12.47 3.94 -11.52
C PHE A 110 -12.81 5.26 -10.81
N SER A 111 -13.56 5.18 -9.70
CA SER A 111 -13.74 6.32 -8.83
C SER A 111 -12.45 6.70 -8.12
N ASP A 112 -12.21 7.99 -7.97
CA ASP A 112 -11.12 8.56 -7.17
C ASP A 112 -11.22 8.22 -5.67
N TYR A 113 -12.42 7.90 -5.17
CA TYR A 113 -12.63 7.40 -3.80
C TYR A 113 -11.75 6.20 -3.46
N TYR A 114 -11.44 5.36 -4.44
CA TYR A 114 -10.60 4.17 -4.26
C TYR A 114 -9.12 4.41 -4.57
N VAL A 115 -8.72 5.63 -4.90
CA VAL A 115 -7.32 6.02 -5.06
C VAL A 115 -6.78 6.46 -3.71
N GLU A 116 -5.99 5.63 -3.09
CA GLU A 116 -5.50 5.82 -1.72
C GLU A 116 -3.99 6.13 -1.71
N ASP A 117 -3.57 6.97 -0.76
CA ASP A 117 -2.14 7.14 -0.48
C ASP A 117 -1.56 5.82 0.02
N ALA A 118 -0.57 5.31 -0.68
CA ALA A 118 0.12 4.07 -0.40
C ALA A 118 1.56 4.31 0.07
N SER A 119 1.86 5.50 0.55
CA SER A 119 3.13 5.78 1.22
C SER A 119 3.33 4.83 2.39
N PHE A 120 4.56 4.36 2.56
CA PHE A 120 4.85 3.41 3.64
C PHE A 120 6.28 3.51 4.16
N LEU A 121 6.46 3.10 5.40
CA LEU A 121 7.74 2.74 6.00
C LEU A 121 7.71 1.25 6.37
N ARG A 122 8.68 0.49 5.88
CA ARG A 122 8.79 -0.96 6.13
C ARG A 122 10.16 -1.31 6.71
N MET A 123 10.18 -2.18 7.71
CA MET A 123 11.40 -2.88 8.10
C MET A 123 11.43 -4.24 7.42
N ASP A 124 12.27 -4.35 6.40
CA ASP A 124 12.36 -5.55 5.57
C ASP A 124 12.98 -6.73 6.34
N ASN A 125 14.01 -6.45 7.16
CA ASN A 125 14.66 -7.47 8.00
C ASN A 125 15.26 -6.86 9.28
N LEU A 126 15.36 -7.72 10.29
CA LEU A 126 16.09 -7.48 11.53
C LEU A 126 16.83 -8.76 11.88
N THR A 127 18.14 -8.68 12.02
CA THR A 127 18.98 -9.80 12.45
C THR A 127 19.67 -9.42 13.76
N VAL A 128 19.69 -10.35 14.70
CA VAL A 128 20.46 -10.25 15.95
C VAL A 128 21.35 -11.48 16.05
N GLY A 129 22.61 -11.28 16.32
CA GLY A 129 23.61 -12.32 16.45
C GLY A 129 24.36 -12.24 17.78
N TYR A 130 24.87 -13.38 18.22
CA TYR A 130 25.74 -13.49 19.35
C TYR A 130 26.91 -14.44 19.03
N THR A 131 28.12 -13.94 19.18
CA THR A 131 29.36 -14.70 18.91
C THR A 131 29.93 -15.28 20.20
N LEU A 132 30.06 -16.58 20.21
CA LEU A 132 30.70 -17.34 21.27
C LEU A 132 32.14 -17.66 20.87
N ASP A 133 33.06 -17.57 21.81
CA ASP A 133 34.45 -18.06 21.69
C ASP A 133 34.71 -19.19 22.70
N PRO A 134 34.16 -20.40 22.44
CA PRO A 134 34.10 -21.46 23.43
C PRO A 134 35.45 -22.14 23.67
N PHE A 135 36.43 -21.99 22.76
CA PHE A 135 37.61 -22.85 22.78
C PHE A 135 38.96 -22.12 22.95
N GLN A 136 39.00 -20.80 23.03
CA GLN A 136 40.25 -20.01 23.09
C GLN A 136 41.29 -20.34 22.00
N SER A 137 40.88 -21.09 20.97
CA SER A 137 41.71 -21.61 19.89
C SER A 137 41.50 -20.87 18.57
N GLY A 138 40.83 -19.73 18.62
CA GLY A 138 40.47 -18.95 17.43
C GLY A 138 39.21 -19.46 16.68
N GLN A 139 38.57 -20.49 17.19
CA GLN A 139 37.32 -21.01 16.68
C GLN A 139 36.15 -20.22 17.26
N GLN A 140 35.33 -19.65 16.40
CA GLN A 140 34.18 -18.84 16.81
C GLN A 140 32.87 -19.47 16.33
N VAL A 141 31.86 -19.43 17.18
CA VAL A 141 30.49 -19.84 16.84
C VAL A 141 29.57 -18.65 16.98
N ARG A 142 28.98 -18.20 15.87
CA ARG A 142 27.98 -17.16 15.90
C ARG A 142 26.58 -17.76 15.72
N ILE A 143 25.73 -17.56 16.71
CA ILE A 143 24.31 -17.92 16.66
C ILE A 143 23.54 -16.66 16.29
N PHE A 144 22.58 -16.77 15.38
CA PHE A 144 21.79 -15.61 14.98
C PHE A 144 20.31 -15.96 14.77
N GLY A 145 19.48 -14.94 14.95
CA GLY A 145 18.07 -14.95 14.59
C GLY A 145 17.76 -13.79 13.65
N THR A 146 16.97 -14.05 12.62
CA THR A 146 16.49 -13.05 11.66
C THR A 146 14.99 -13.09 11.57
N VAL A 147 14.38 -11.91 11.60
CA VAL A 147 12.97 -11.72 11.27
C VAL A 147 12.90 -10.96 9.95
N GLN A 148 12.18 -11.52 8.97
CA GLN A 148 11.90 -10.86 7.71
C GLN A 148 10.47 -10.30 7.73
N ASN A 149 10.25 -9.20 7.01
CA ASN A 149 8.98 -8.48 6.96
C ASN A 149 8.48 -8.14 8.38
N VAL A 150 9.31 -7.39 9.13
CA VAL A 150 9.12 -7.13 10.57
C VAL A 150 7.86 -6.32 10.81
N PHE A 151 7.71 -5.19 10.10
CA PHE A 151 6.51 -4.36 10.11
C PHE A 151 6.40 -3.53 8.82
N THR A 152 5.19 -3.09 8.54
CA THR A 152 4.87 -2.06 7.55
C THR A 152 3.95 -1.05 8.20
N MET A 153 4.30 0.23 8.12
CA MET A 153 3.48 1.36 8.55
C MET A 153 3.00 2.08 7.30
N THR A 154 1.70 2.20 7.14
CA THR A 154 1.03 2.82 5.99
C THR A 154 -0.38 3.24 6.37
N GLU A 155 -0.95 4.21 5.69
CA GLU A 155 -2.35 4.60 5.78
C GLU A 155 -3.22 3.86 4.74
N TYR A 156 -2.59 3.15 3.81
CA TYR A 156 -3.28 2.34 2.82
C TYR A 156 -4.15 1.27 3.47
N ARG A 157 -5.42 1.21 3.12
CA ARG A 157 -6.43 0.29 3.70
C ARG A 157 -6.39 -1.11 3.12
N GLY A 158 -5.70 -1.32 2.00
CA GLY A 158 -5.51 -2.65 1.40
C GLY A 158 -4.43 -3.48 2.10
N VAL A 159 -4.13 -4.65 1.51
CA VAL A 159 -3.25 -5.65 2.11
C VAL A 159 -1.77 -5.28 2.06
N ASP A 160 -1.31 -4.73 0.94
CA ASP A 160 0.09 -4.31 0.76
C ASP A 160 0.14 -3.03 -0.08
N PRO A 161 0.78 -1.94 0.41
CA PRO A 161 0.91 -0.69 -0.35
C PRO A 161 1.76 -0.82 -1.61
N LEU A 162 2.48 -1.94 -1.80
CA LEU A 162 3.23 -2.25 -3.01
C LEU A 162 2.37 -3.03 -4.01
N ALA A 163 1.42 -2.37 -4.64
CA ALA A 163 0.54 -2.95 -5.65
C ALA A 163 1.20 -3.15 -7.04
N GLY A 164 2.53 -3.05 -7.11
CA GLY A 164 3.28 -3.17 -8.36
C GLY A 164 3.30 -1.88 -9.19
N ILE A 165 3.89 -1.95 -10.39
CA ILE A 165 4.10 -0.79 -11.27
C ILE A 165 2.78 -0.20 -11.78
N GLY A 166 1.74 -1.04 -11.90
CA GLY A 166 0.42 -0.61 -12.40
C GLY A 166 -0.41 0.18 -11.39
N GLY A 167 -0.01 0.21 -10.12
CA GLY A 167 -0.73 0.94 -9.06
C GLY A 167 -2.14 0.41 -8.77
N ILE A 168 -2.45 -0.82 -9.17
CA ILE A 168 -3.77 -1.44 -8.94
C ILE A 168 -3.62 -2.62 -8.01
N ASP A 169 -4.32 -2.58 -6.87
CA ASP A 169 -4.38 -3.72 -5.94
C ASP A 169 -5.47 -4.71 -6.38
N ASN A 170 -5.05 -5.78 -7.03
CA ASN A 170 -5.91 -6.86 -7.47
C ASN A 170 -5.90 -8.04 -6.48
N ASN A 171 -6.09 -7.78 -5.20
CA ASN A 171 -6.11 -8.81 -4.16
C ASN A 171 -4.74 -9.52 -4.02
N LEU A 172 -3.71 -8.75 -3.71
CA LEU A 172 -2.37 -9.26 -3.49
C LEU A 172 -2.32 -10.20 -2.28
N TYR A 173 -1.53 -11.25 -2.42
CA TYR A 173 -1.31 -12.16 -1.30
C TYR A 173 -0.50 -11.44 -0.20
N PRO A 174 -0.95 -11.47 1.07
CA PRO A 174 -0.24 -10.79 2.16
C PRO A 174 1.16 -11.37 2.36
N ARG A 175 2.13 -10.50 2.55
CA ARG A 175 3.51 -10.93 2.83
C ARG A 175 3.59 -11.60 4.18
N SER A 176 4.13 -12.82 4.21
CA SER A 176 4.34 -13.55 5.45
C SER A 176 5.53 -12.96 6.23
N ARG A 177 5.41 -12.95 7.57
CA ARG A 177 6.55 -12.73 8.45
C ARG A 177 7.30 -14.05 8.58
N THR A 178 8.62 -14.02 8.33
CA THR A 178 9.45 -15.22 8.36
C THR A 178 10.48 -15.10 9.48
N PHE A 179 10.63 -16.16 10.26
CA PHE A 179 11.63 -16.26 11.31
C PHE A 179 12.67 -17.29 10.88
N VAL A 180 13.92 -16.90 10.94
CA VAL A 180 15.08 -17.76 10.61
C VAL A 180 16.02 -17.77 11.78
N ALA A 181 16.49 -18.95 12.18
CA ALA A 181 17.57 -19.11 13.15
C ALA A 181 18.69 -19.93 12.52
N GLY A 182 19.93 -19.57 12.86
CA GLY A 182 21.09 -20.29 12.33
C GLY A 182 22.32 -20.12 13.19
N ALA A 183 23.33 -20.90 12.84
CA ALA A 183 24.66 -20.83 13.45
C ALA A 183 25.74 -20.87 12.37
N ASN A 184 26.76 -20.01 12.52
CA ASN A 184 27.96 -20.00 11.69
C ASN A 184 29.13 -20.39 12.55
N MET A 185 30.01 -21.26 12.02
CA MET A 185 31.24 -21.67 12.72
C MET A 185 32.43 -21.29 11.84
N THR A 186 33.41 -20.65 12.47
CA THR A 186 34.69 -20.29 11.84
C THR A 186 35.79 -21.08 12.56
N PHE A 187 36.66 -21.72 11.75
CA PHE A 187 37.76 -22.58 12.23
C PHE A 187 39.10 -21.90 12.00
#